data_4dc7a2a285c8fc2da485fa98dd45403e
#
_entry.id   4dc7a2a285c8fc2da485fa98dd45403e
#
_cell.length_a   1.000
_cell.length_b   1.000
_cell.length_c   1.000
_cell.angle_alpha   90.00
_cell.angle_beta   90.00
_cell.angle_gamma   90.00
#
_symmetry.space_group_name_H-M   'P 1'
#
loop_
_entity.id
_entity.type
_entity.pdbx_description
1 polymer ?
#
loop_
_entity_poly.entity_id
_entity_poly.type
_entity_poly.pdbx_seq_one_letter_code
_entity_poly.pdbx_strand_id
1 'polypeptide(L)'
;MAGTPSSPRRGTDTGLDLWHVIAAPIVWCVHFLACYVWAAIRCEKAGRDAALGSAQTGIYVLTGVALVLIGLNTLRYWRTYARSLTDDDFDFEHNTAEERHRFLGHTALMLSVLSAIGVVFVAIPALLVATCR
;
A
#
# COMPACT_ATOMS: atom_id res chain seq x y z
N MET A 1 41.03 1.05 -29.72
CA MET A 1 40.34 0.00 -28.94
C MET A 1 38.95 0.48 -28.63
N ALA A 2 37.99 -0.04 -29.36
CA ALA A 2 36.61 0.34 -29.23
C ALA A 2 36.01 -0.47 -28.06
N GLY A 3 35.78 0.19 -26.94
CA GLY A 3 34.95 -0.35 -25.85
C GLY A 3 33.50 -0.40 -26.37
N THR A 4 32.95 -1.59 -26.48
CA THR A 4 31.51 -1.78 -26.72
C THR A 4 30.72 -1.06 -25.67
N PRO A 5 29.83 -0.13 -26.00
CA PRO A 5 28.93 0.46 -25.03
C PRO A 5 27.97 -0.64 -24.60
N SER A 6 28.08 -1.06 -23.34
CA SER A 6 27.09 -1.91 -22.69
C SER A 6 25.77 -1.17 -22.70
N SER A 7 24.83 -1.65 -23.52
CA SER A 7 23.45 -1.14 -23.55
C SER A 7 22.87 -1.18 -22.13
N PRO A 8 22.41 -0.06 -21.58
CA PRO A 8 21.74 -0.09 -20.30
C PRO A 8 20.39 -0.81 -20.50
N ARG A 9 20.16 -1.87 -19.75
CA ARG A 9 18.86 -2.52 -19.57
C ARG A 9 17.89 -1.55 -18.86
N ARG A 10 17.56 -0.48 -19.57
CA ARG A 10 16.87 0.71 -19.02
C ARG A 10 15.35 0.59 -18.98
N GLY A 11 14.76 -0.53 -19.36
CA GLY A 11 13.30 -0.66 -19.52
C GLY A 11 12.57 -1.44 -18.43
N THR A 12 13.26 -2.36 -17.75
CA THR A 12 12.61 -3.26 -16.77
C THR A 12 12.65 -2.73 -15.33
N ASP A 13 13.70 -2.00 -14.97
CA ASP A 13 13.89 -1.54 -13.59
C ASP A 13 12.92 -0.42 -13.21
N THR A 14 12.66 0.51 -14.14
CA THR A 14 11.72 1.63 -13.90
C THR A 14 10.28 1.16 -13.74
N GLY A 15 9.88 0.08 -14.43
CA GLY A 15 8.52 -0.48 -14.30
C GLY A 15 8.29 -1.16 -12.95
N LEU A 16 9.30 -1.84 -12.42
CA LEU A 16 9.22 -2.50 -11.12
C LEU A 16 9.15 -1.49 -9.97
N ASP A 17 9.92 -0.40 -10.05
CA ASP A 17 9.90 0.66 -9.04
C ASP A 17 8.56 1.38 -8.98
N LEU A 18 7.97 1.69 -10.14
CA LEU A 18 6.66 2.33 -10.23
C LEU A 18 5.55 1.42 -9.66
N TRP A 19 5.65 0.10 -9.90
CA TRP A 19 4.69 -0.87 -9.37
C TRP A 19 4.67 -0.89 -7.83
N HIS A 20 5.82 -0.80 -7.19
CA HIS A 20 5.92 -0.74 -5.72
C HIS A 20 5.27 0.53 -5.14
N VAL A 21 5.38 1.66 -5.83
CA VAL A 21 4.75 2.92 -5.42
C VAL A 21 3.23 2.79 -5.44
N ILE A 22 2.67 2.16 -6.48
CA ILE A 22 1.22 2.06 -6.70
C ILE A 22 0.59 0.93 -5.87
N ALA A 23 1.36 -0.09 -5.48
CA ALA A 23 0.85 -1.28 -4.82
C ALA A 23 0.10 -0.97 -3.50
N ALA A 24 0.62 -0.09 -2.66
CA ALA A 24 0.00 0.24 -1.38
C ALA A 24 -1.37 0.93 -1.52
N PRO A 25 -1.55 1.96 -2.37
CA PRO A 25 -2.87 2.52 -2.68
C PRO A 25 -3.84 1.52 -3.29
N ILE A 26 -3.37 0.61 -4.15
CA ILE A 26 -4.23 -0.44 -4.74
C ILE A 26 -4.75 -1.38 -3.64
N VAL A 27 -3.88 -1.83 -2.73
CA VAL A 27 -4.30 -2.67 -1.60
C VAL A 27 -5.34 -1.97 -0.75
N TRP A 28 -5.16 -0.68 -0.46
CA TRP A 28 -6.14 0.12 0.25
C TRP A 28 -7.49 0.20 -0.49
N CYS A 29 -7.50 0.49 -1.79
CA CYS A 29 -8.72 0.53 -2.60
C CYS A 29 -9.45 -0.82 -2.61
N VAL A 30 -8.73 -1.92 -2.83
CA VAL A 30 -9.30 -3.27 -2.84
C VAL A 30 -9.88 -3.62 -1.46
N HIS A 31 -9.16 -3.29 -0.38
CA HIS A 31 -9.64 -3.48 0.98
C HIS A 31 -10.93 -2.70 1.24
N PHE A 32 -10.98 -1.42 0.86
CA PHE A 32 -12.17 -0.58 1.00
C PHE A 32 -13.39 -1.19 0.28
N LEU A 33 -13.21 -1.57 -0.99
CA LEU A 33 -14.28 -2.19 -1.79
C LEU A 33 -14.72 -3.54 -1.19
N ALA A 34 -13.77 -4.37 -0.75
CA ALA A 34 -14.07 -5.65 -0.13
C ALA A 34 -14.87 -5.49 1.17
N CYS A 35 -14.49 -4.55 2.04
CA CYS A 35 -15.23 -4.25 3.27
C CYS A 35 -16.64 -3.73 2.97
N TYR A 36 -16.77 -2.82 1.99
CA TYR A 36 -18.05 -2.27 1.59
C TYR A 36 -19.00 -3.35 1.05
N VAL A 37 -18.54 -4.15 0.09
CA VAL A 37 -19.33 -5.24 -0.50
C VAL A 37 -19.68 -6.29 0.55
N TRP A 38 -18.74 -6.64 1.41
CA TRP A 38 -18.97 -7.60 2.49
C TRP A 38 -20.06 -7.12 3.45
N ALA A 39 -19.98 -5.86 3.90
CA ALA A 39 -20.99 -5.26 4.78
C ALA A 39 -22.36 -5.20 4.08
N ALA A 40 -22.42 -4.78 2.83
CA ALA A 40 -23.65 -4.69 2.06
C ALA A 40 -24.35 -6.06 1.92
N ILE A 41 -23.60 -7.10 1.53
CA ILE A 41 -24.16 -8.46 1.36
C ILE A 41 -24.65 -9.02 2.71
N ARG A 42 -23.91 -8.76 3.79
CA ARG A 42 -24.31 -9.24 5.12
C ARG A 42 -25.58 -8.55 5.62
N CYS A 43 -25.67 -7.25 5.47
CA CYS A 43 -26.85 -6.50 5.88
C CYS A 43 -28.08 -6.86 5.05
N GLU A 44 -27.93 -7.10 3.77
CA GLU A 44 -29.03 -7.53 2.90
C GLU A 44 -29.59 -8.90 3.29
N LYS A 45 -28.68 -9.87 3.59
CA LYS A 45 -29.08 -11.23 3.95
C LYS A 45 -29.61 -11.37 5.37
N ALA A 46 -29.08 -10.60 6.31
CA ALA A 46 -29.38 -10.75 7.74
C ALA A 46 -30.53 -9.87 8.22
N GLY A 47 -30.95 -8.87 7.43
CA GLY A 47 -31.97 -7.89 7.80
C GLY A 47 -31.46 -6.74 8.65
N ARG A 48 -32.29 -5.68 8.75
CA ARG A 48 -31.86 -4.39 9.36
C ARG A 48 -31.53 -4.44 10.84
N ASP A 49 -32.08 -5.40 11.58
CA ASP A 49 -31.90 -5.53 13.02
C ASP A 49 -30.88 -6.63 13.40
N ALA A 50 -30.22 -7.23 12.42
CA ALA A 50 -29.27 -8.29 12.68
C ALA A 50 -27.98 -7.76 13.31
N ALA A 51 -27.46 -8.52 14.30
CA ALA A 51 -26.17 -8.24 14.90
C ALA A 51 -25.03 -8.46 13.92
N LEU A 52 -24.17 -7.46 13.77
CA LEU A 52 -23.04 -7.44 12.83
C LEU A 52 -21.83 -8.28 13.27
N GLY A 53 -21.91 -9.05 14.37
CA GLY A 53 -20.75 -9.75 14.94
C GLY A 53 -19.92 -10.58 13.95
N SER A 54 -20.58 -11.34 13.05
CA SER A 54 -19.86 -12.11 12.04
C SER A 54 -19.33 -11.25 10.88
N ALA A 55 -19.99 -10.12 10.59
CA ALA A 55 -19.52 -9.16 9.60
C ALA A 55 -18.29 -8.40 10.11
N GLN A 56 -18.27 -8.02 11.38
CA GLN A 56 -17.14 -7.37 12.04
C GLN A 56 -15.89 -8.24 12.00
N THR A 57 -16.02 -9.53 12.33
CA THR A 57 -14.89 -10.48 12.25
C THR A 57 -14.30 -10.53 10.85
N GLY A 58 -15.15 -10.56 9.80
CA GLY A 58 -14.68 -10.53 8.42
C GLY A 58 -13.90 -9.25 8.08
N ILE A 59 -14.38 -8.09 8.53
CA ILE A 59 -13.71 -6.79 8.33
C ILE A 59 -12.35 -6.77 9.04
N TYR A 60 -12.25 -7.28 10.28
CA TYR A 60 -10.95 -7.34 10.98
C TYR A 60 -9.94 -8.25 10.30
N VAL A 61 -10.38 -9.40 9.80
CA VAL A 61 -9.50 -10.30 9.03
C VAL A 61 -9.01 -9.61 7.76
N LEU A 62 -9.91 -8.98 6.99
CA LEU A 62 -9.54 -8.23 5.79
C LEU A 62 -8.57 -7.09 6.10
N THR A 63 -8.80 -6.36 7.20
CA THR A 63 -7.92 -5.27 7.67
C THR A 63 -6.54 -5.81 8.02
N GLY A 64 -6.46 -6.91 8.76
CA GLY A 64 -5.19 -7.56 9.11
C GLY A 64 -4.41 -7.99 7.86
N VAL A 65 -5.08 -8.63 6.90
CA VAL A 65 -4.46 -9.04 5.63
C VAL A 65 -3.94 -7.84 4.85
N ALA A 66 -4.74 -6.78 4.72
CA ALA A 66 -4.33 -5.56 4.01
C ALA A 66 -3.10 -4.91 4.65
N LEU A 67 -3.07 -4.78 5.98
CA LEU A 67 -1.92 -4.22 6.70
C LEU A 67 -0.67 -5.09 6.54
N VAL A 68 -0.80 -6.40 6.57
CA VAL A 68 0.32 -7.33 6.33
C VAL A 68 0.86 -7.16 4.90
N LEU A 69 0.00 -7.08 3.90
CA LEU A 69 0.41 -6.89 2.50
C LEU A 69 1.14 -5.56 2.30
N ILE A 70 0.61 -4.46 2.86
CA ILE A 70 1.28 -3.14 2.81
C ILE A 70 2.62 -3.20 3.54
N GLY A 71 2.67 -3.80 4.72
CA GLY A 71 3.89 -3.95 5.51
C GLY A 71 4.96 -4.78 4.81
N LEU A 72 4.58 -5.91 4.20
CA LEU A 72 5.51 -6.75 3.43
C LEU A 72 6.04 -6.04 2.19
N ASN A 73 5.19 -5.31 1.47
CA ASN A 73 5.61 -4.51 0.32
C ASN A 73 6.61 -3.43 0.74
N THR A 74 6.31 -2.69 1.82
CA THR A 74 7.18 -1.66 2.39
C THR A 74 8.51 -2.25 2.89
N LEU A 75 8.49 -3.39 3.59
CA LEU A 75 9.68 -4.08 4.07
C LEU A 75 10.57 -4.59 2.93
N ARG A 76 9.98 -5.16 1.87
CA ARG A 76 10.73 -5.59 0.68
C ARG A 76 11.42 -4.42 0.02
N TYR A 77 10.68 -3.33 -0.16
CA TYR A 77 11.23 -2.10 -0.71
C TYR A 77 12.35 -1.55 0.18
N TRP A 78 12.12 -1.44 1.49
CA TRP A 78 13.11 -0.98 2.46
C TRP A 78 14.40 -1.82 2.42
N ARG A 79 14.29 -3.14 2.44
CA ARG A 79 15.47 -4.03 2.40
C ARG A 79 16.28 -3.87 1.13
N THR A 80 15.64 -3.58 0.01
CA THR A 80 16.31 -3.41 -1.29
C THR A 80 16.98 -2.04 -1.38
N TYR A 81 16.38 -0.99 -0.81
CA TYR A 81 16.78 0.41 -0.98
C TYR A 81 17.28 1.08 0.31
N ALA A 82 17.33 0.39 1.45
CA ALA A 82 17.69 0.97 2.75
C ALA A 82 19.08 1.65 2.74
N ARG A 83 20.00 1.18 1.90
CA ARG A 83 21.34 1.77 1.77
C ARG A 83 21.33 3.14 1.09
N SER A 84 20.34 3.41 0.24
CA SER A 84 20.24 4.70 -0.46
C SER A 84 19.40 5.75 0.29
N LEU A 85 18.60 5.33 1.30
CA LEU A 85 17.77 6.23 2.10
C LEU A 85 18.50 6.80 3.33
N THR A 86 19.66 6.23 3.71
CA THR A 86 20.40 6.59 4.91
C THR A 86 21.46 7.67 4.66
N ASP A 87 21.71 8.02 3.40
CA ASP A 87 22.63 9.10 3.05
C ASP A 87 21.88 10.44 3.13
N ASP A 88 22.25 11.24 4.12
CA ASP A 88 21.58 12.47 4.58
C ASP A 88 21.72 13.69 3.63
N ASP A 89 22.23 13.51 2.42
CA ASP A 89 22.37 14.61 1.45
C ASP A 89 21.08 14.77 0.63
N PHE A 90 20.21 15.65 1.12
CA PHE A 90 19.08 16.22 0.34
C PHE A 90 19.57 17.27 -0.69
N ASP A 91 20.69 17.03 -1.34
CA ASP A 91 21.18 17.92 -2.37
C ASP A 91 20.57 17.53 -3.73
N PHE A 92 19.52 18.25 -4.13
CA PHE A 92 18.78 18.03 -5.39
C PHE A 92 19.42 18.75 -6.60
N GLU A 93 20.72 18.98 -6.55
CA GLU A 93 21.39 19.84 -7.53
C GLU A 93 21.78 19.16 -8.85
N HIS A 94 21.68 17.82 -8.93
CA HIS A 94 22.06 17.07 -10.13
C HIS A 94 20.97 16.10 -10.55
N ASN A 95 20.41 16.29 -11.71
CA ASN A 95 19.34 15.51 -12.35
C ASN A 95 19.80 14.07 -12.72
N THR A 96 20.32 13.32 -11.74
CA THR A 96 20.86 11.97 -11.92
C THR A 96 19.77 10.90 -11.76
N ALA A 97 19.97 9.72 -12.37
CA ALA A 97 19.08 8.59 -12.22
C ALA A 97 18.93 8.15 -10.75
N GLU A 98 19.96 8.35 -9.94
CA GLU A 98 20.03 8.03 -8.52
C GLU A 98 19.12 8.92 -7.66
N GLU A 99 19.04 10.20 -7.96
CA GLU A 99 18.12 11.16 -7.34
C GLU A 99 16.66 10.78 -7.59
N ARG A 100 16.35 10.32 -8.78
CA ARG A 100 15.02 9.87 -9.17
C ARG A 100 14.59 8.63 -8.38
N HIS A 101 15.51 7.69 -8.14
CA HIS A 101 15.24 6.50 -7.32
C HIS A 101 15.04 6.85 -5.83
N ARG A 102 15.79 7.79 -5.30
CA ARG A 102 15.62 8.30 -3.92
C ARG A 102 14.25 8.95 -3.73
N PHE A 103 13.86 9.81 -4.66
CA PHE A 103 12.54 10.47 -4.64
C PHE A 103 11.39 9.46 -4.70
N LEU A 104 11.46 8.48 -5.61
CA LEU A 104 10.46 7.42 -5.73
C LEU A 104 10.37 6.59 -4.43
N GLY A 105 11.50 6.32 -3.79
CA GLY A 105 11.56 5.61 -2.52
C GLY A 105 10.86 6.33 -1.38
N HIS A 106 11.12 7.61 -1.24
CA HIS A 106 10.48 8.45 -0.22
C HIS A 106 8.98 8.55 -0.46
N THR A 107 8.57 8.77 -1.70
CA THR A 107 7.16 8.82 -2.11
C THR A 107 6.45 7.49 -1.84
N ALA A 108 7.06 6.36 -2.17
CA ALA A 108 6.51 5.03 -1.91
C ALA A 108 6.28 4.78 -0.42
N LEU A 109 7.20 5.22 0.43
CA LEU A 109 7.09 5.09 1.88
C LEU A 109 5.94 5.95 2.42
N MET A 110 5.84 7.22 2.01
CA MET A 110 4.76 8.12 2.40
C MET A 110 3.39 7.59 1.96
N LEU A 111 3.29 7.09 0.72
CA LEU A 111 2.07 6.46 0.22
C LEU A 111 1.69 5.20 1.00
N SER A 112 2.67 4.38 1.39
CA SER A 112 2.43 3.18 2.19
C SER A 112 1.89 3.51 3.57
N VAL A 113 2.47 4.51 4.24
CA VAL A 113 1.99 5.00 5.55
C VAL A 113 0.57 5.54 5.43
N LEU A 114 0.31 6.39 4.44
CA LEU A 114 -1.01 6.96 4.20
C LEU A 114 -2.05 5.87 3.91
N SER A 115 -1.70 4.88 3.10
CA SER A 115 -2.57 3.74 2.77
C SER A 115 -2.86 2.88 4.01
N ALA A 116 -1.88 2.65 4.87
CA ALA A 116 -2.07 1.92 6.13
C ALA A 116 -3.02 2.66 7.07
N ILE A 117 -2.87 3.98 7.19
CA ILE A 117 -3.80 4.84 7.96
C ILE A 117 -5.20 4.72 7.36
N GLY A 118 -5.35 4.81 6.04
CA GLY A 118 -6.63 4.67 5.35
C GLY A 118 -7.31 3.32 5.61
N VAL A 119 -6.55 2.21 5.62
CA VAL A 119 -7.04 0.87 5.96
C VAL A 119 -7.60 0.83 7.39
N VAL A 120 -6.90 1.43 8.35
CA VAL A 120 -7.37 1.52 9.75
C VAL A 120 -8.65 2.35 9.84
N PHE A 121 -8.71 3.51 9.17
CA PHE A 121 -9.90 4.36 9.15
C PHE A 121 -11.14 3.66 8.58
N VAL A 122 -10.98 2.81 7.59
CA VAL A 122 -12.08 2.00 7.03
C VAL A 122 -12.61 0.99 8.05
N ALA A 123 -11.77 0.50 8.95
CA ALA A 123 -12.17 -0.45 10.00
C ALA A 123 -12.88 0.20 11.20
N ILE A 124 -12.69 1.50 11.47
CA ILE A 124 -13.26 2.20 12.61
C ILE A 124 -14.80 2.13 12.65
N PRO A 125 -15.55 2.37 11.57
CA PRO A 125 -17.00 2.25 11.58
C PRO A 125 -17.49 0.88 12.02
N ALA A 126 -16.76 -0.20 11.69
CA ALA A 126 -17.11 -1.55 12.11
C ALA A 126 -17.00 -1.76 13.64
N LEU A 127 -16.19 -0.93 14.33
CA LEU A 127 -16.12 -0.91 15.81
C LEU A 127 -17.30 -0.20 16.45
N LEU A 128 -17.83 0.83 15.79
CA LEU A 128 -18.84 1.74 16.34
C LEU A 128 -20.26 1.29 16.00
N VAL A 129 -20.45 0.59 14.89
CA VAL A 129 -21.77 0.19 14.39
C VAL A 129 -22.04 -1.26 14.76
N ALA A 130 -22.98 -1.48 15.68
CA ALA A 130 -23.36 -2.81 16.15
C ALA A 130 -24.47 -3.47 15.31
N THR A 131 -25.19 -2.70 14.50
CA THR A 131 -26.34 -3.15 13.70
C THR A 131 -26.31 -2.55 12.30
N CYS A 132 -27.06 -3.14 11.36
CA CYS A 132 -27.18 -2.67 9.96
C CYS A 132 -28.07 -1.41 9.79
N ARG A 133 -28.27 -0.64 10.85
CA ARG A 133 -29.02 0.62 10.81
C ARG A 133 -28.15 1.81 10.49
#